data_9d67fe45d6f6b4097777366dd565c59b
#
_entry.id   9d67fe45d6f6b4097777366dd565c59b
#
_cell.length_a   1.000
_cell.length_b   1.000
_cell.length_c   1.000
_cell.angle_alpha   90.00
_cell.angle_beta   90.00
_cell.angle_gamma   90.00
#
_symmetry.space_group_name_H-M   'P 1'
#
loop_
_entity.id
_entity.type
_entity.pdbx_description
1 polymer ?
#
loop_
_entity_poly.entity_id
_entity_poly.type
_entity_poly.pdbx_seq_one_letter_code
_entity_poly.pdbx_strand_id
1 'polypeptide(L)'
;TTLLTANAQINSSTTKTEFIDSIILLDSYSEEHAQKFGEIIIQDSGGRMKPANTFSSELLRKVSRSDNYKGLNSDQVLLSIMDNPSLWFNAPLIYLKSGQKGDTIRKIIGVSADIKKAPLVSFFDELGNYKLATNLEKAYLSVIPSQIEKDFIQVDRRVNLLYSALEGKIMRIFPVPNDENNKWVSYPEIDEFNFRGSDSLYVKNVLPLYFQTLKLSKKSNDYSQSEELLESINGFQR
;
A
#
# COMPACT_ATOMS: atom_id res chain seq x y z
N THR A 1 -11.60 9.31 37.35
CA THR A 1 -11.91 8.11 36.56
C THR A 1 -11.58 8.30 35.05
N THR A 2 -11.89 9.46 34.47
CA THR A 2 -11.68 9.78 33.04
C THR A 2 -10.21 9.88 32.62
N LEU A 3 -9.31 10.34 33.47
CA LEU A 3 -7.87 10.47 33.20
C LEU A 3 -7.15 9.12 33.20
N LEU A 4 -7.57 8.18 34.03
CA LEU A 4 -6.99 6.81 34.08
C LEU A 4 -7.36 5.98 32.85
N THR A 5 -8.58 6.14 32.32
CA THR A 5 -9.02 5.45 31.10
C THR A 5 -8.34 6.00 29.86
N ALA A 6 -8.10 7.30 29.76
CA ALA A 6 -7.37 7.92 28.65
C ALA A 6 -5.90 7.44 28.59
N ASN A 7 -5.22 7.40 29.75
CA ASN A 7 -3.83 6.92 29.83
C ASN A 7 -3.71 5.42 29.51
N ALA A 8 -4.66 4.59 29.91
CA ALA A 8 -4.67 3.16 29.58
C ALA A 8 -4.88 2.93 28.07
N GLN A 9 -5.72 3.73 27.43
CA GLN A 9 -5.96 3.67 25.99
C GLN A 9 -4.75 4.17 25.17
N ILE A 10 -4.07 5.22 25.61
CA ILE A 10 -2.85 5.74 24.97
C ILE A 10 -1.73 4.70 25.06
N ASN A 11 -1.50 4.10 26.23
CA ASN A 11 -0.48 3.07 26.39
C ASN A 11 -0.76 1.83 25.54
N SER A 12 -2.02 1.39 25.44
CA SER A 12 -2.39 0.22 24.63
C SER A 12 -2.22 0.46 23.14
N SER A 13 -2.51 1.66 22.63
CA SER A 13 -2.36 1.99 21.20
C SER A 13 -0.88 2.15 20.80
N THR A 14 -0.05 2.74 21.65
CA THR A 14 1.40 2.87 21.42
C THR A 14 2.04 1.49 21.39
N THR A 15 1.74 0.63 22.36
CA THR A 15 2.24 -0.75 22.42
C THR A 15 1.81 -1.55 21.18
N LYS A 16 0.56 -1.37 20.71
CA LYS A 16 0.08 -2.04 19.50
C LYS A 16 0.84 -1.58 18.25
N THR A 17 1.09 -0.28 18.11
CA THR A 17 1.85 0.29 17.00
C THR A 17 3.29 -0.22 17.00
N GLU A 18 3.98 -0.19 18.14
CA GLU A 18 5.35 -0.69 18.30
C GLU A 18 5.44 -2.19 17.99
N PHE A 19 4.44 -2.96 18.36
CA PHE A 19 4.35 -4.39 18.03
C PHE A 19 4.21 -4.61 16.52
N ILE A 20 3.34 -3.86 15.83
CA ILE A 20 3.20 -3.93 14.38
C ILE A 20 4.50 -3.53 13.67
N ASP A 21 5.14 -2.43 14.10
CA ASP A 21 6.43 -2.00 13.58
C ASP A 21 7.50 -3.09 13.73
N SER A 22 7.56 -3.74 14.89
CA SER A 22 8.50 -4.83 15.15
C SER A 22 8.29 -6.02 14.21
N ILE A 23 7.03 -6.41 13.98
CA ILE A 23 6.70 -7.49 13.03
C ILE A 23 7.13 -7.10 11.61
N ILE A 24 6.82 -5.86 11.16
CA ILE A 24 7.21 -5.38 9.83
C ILE A 24 8.72 -5.44 9.63
N LEU A 25 9.49 -5.00 10.63
CA LEU A 25 10.95 -5.02 10.56
C LEU A 25 11.52 -6.44 10.56
N LEU A 26 10.99 -7.32 11.40
CA LEU A 26 11.40 -8.74 11.44
C LEU A 26 11.00 -9.50 10.18
N ASP A 27 9.87 -9.09 9.55
CA ASP A 27 9.35 -9.70 8.33
C ASP A 27 9.81 -8.99 7.05
N SER A 28 10.78 -8.09 7.12
CA SER A 28 11.32 -7.39 5.95
C SER A 28 12.16 -8.30 5.06
N TYR A 29 12.22 -7.97 3.79
CA TYR A 29 13.05 -8.63 2.78
C TYR A 29 14.40 -7.93 2.64
N SER A 30 15.40 -8.61 2.06
CA SER A 30 16.70 -8.00 1.80
C SER A 30 16.55 -6.79 0.87
N GLU A 31 17.38 -5.78 1.09
CA GLU A 31 17.39 -4.56 0.25
C GLU A 31 17.75 -4.91 -1.20
N GLU A 32 18.74 -5.79 -1.39
CA GLU A 32 19.18 -6.23 -2.70
C GLU A 32 18.04 -6.88 -3.51
N HIS A 33 17.31 -7.81 -2.89
CA HIS A 33 16.18 -8.46 -3.58
C HIS A 33 15.04 -7.46 -3.85
N ALA A 34 14.75 -6.56 -2.92
CA ALA A 34 13.73 -5.54 -3.12
C ALA A 34 14.10 -4.58 -4.27
N GLN A 35 15.38 -4.26 -4.46
CA GLN A 35 15.85 -3.50 -5.62
C GLN A 35 15.58 -4.24 -6.94
N LYS A 36 15.87 -5.55 -7.01
CA LYS A 36 15.56 -6.37 -8.20
C LYS A 36 14.06 -6.40 -8.48
N PHE A 37 13.23 -6.55 -7.44
CA PHE A 37 11.77 -6.41 -7.58
C PHE A 37 11.38 -5.03 -8.11
N GLY A 38 12.07 -3.98 -7.70
CA GLY A 38 11.88 -2.61 -8.17
C GLY A 38 12.15 -2.38 -9.67
N GLU A 39 12.84 -3.29 -10.35
CA GLU A 39 13.12 -3.22 -11.79
C GLU A 39 11.96 -3.68 -12.67
N ILE A 40 10.98 -4.42 -12.12
CA ILE A 40 9.79 -4.83 -12.86
C ILE A 40 9.07 -3.60 -13.40
N ILE A 41 8.62 -3.67 -14.65
CA ILE A 41 7.82 -2.59 -15.23
C ILE A 41 6.38 -2.70 -14.77
N ILE A 42 5.78 -1.56 -14.44
CA ILE A 42 4.36 -1.44 -14.16
C ILE A 42 3.73 -0.39 -15.06
N GLN A 43 2.45 -0.55 -15.36
CA GLN A 43 1.64 0.51 -15.96
C GLN A 43 0.87 1.25 -14.87
N ASP A 44 1.08 2.57 -14.75
CA ASP A 44 0.34 3.38 -13.79
C ASP A 44 -1.12 3.62 -14.25
N SER A 45 -1.92 4.25 -13.39
CA SER A 45 -3.33 4.55 -13.68
C SER A 45 -3.53 5.49 -14.88
N GLY A 46 -2.49 6.20 -15.29
CA GLY A 46 -2.48 7.07 -16.48
C GLY A 46 -1.99 6.35 -17.76
N GLY A 47 -1.73 5.04 -17.70
CA GLY A 47 -1.24 4.26 -18.83
C GLY A 47 0.26 4.36 -19.09
N ARG A 48 1.03 5.02 -18.21
CA ARG A 48 2.49 5.18 -18.38
C ARG A 48 3.23 3.99 -17.83
N MET A 49 4.20 3.49 -18.60
CA MET A 49 5.14 2.49 -18.12
C MET A 49 6.21 3.13 -17.25
N LYS A 50 6.48 2.53 -16.10
CA LYS A 50 7.56 2.95 -15.19
C LYS A 50 8.10 1.75 -14.40
N PRO A 51 9.35 1.78 -13.95
CA PRO A 51 9.84 0.78 -13.02
C PRO A 51 9.09 0.81 -11.68
N ALA A 52 8.94 -0.34 -11.05
CA ALA A 52 8.26 -0.46 -9.77
C ALA A 52 8.94 0.36 -8.65
N ASN A 53 10.27 0.56 -8.69
CA ASN A 53 11.00 1.42 -7.75
C ASN A 53 10.58 2.90 -7.82
N THR A 54 10.31 3.41 -9.01
CA THR A 54 9.78 4.76 -9.19
C THR A 54 8.39 4.87 -8.57
N PHE A 55 7.56 3.85 -8.80
CA PHE A 55 6.22 3.77 -8.23
C PHE A 55 6.25 3.63 -6.71
N SER A 56 7.08 2.76 -6.14
CA SER A 56 7.20 2.54 -4.69
C SER A 56 7.59 3.82 -3.95
N SER A 57 8.56 4.55 -4.51
CA SER A 57 9.00 5.85 -4.00
C SER A 57 7.89 6.91 -4.04
N GLU A 58 7.14 6.97 -5.16
CA GLU A 58 5.98 7.87 -5.27
C GLU A 58 4.87 7.50 -4.28
N LEU A 59 4.53 6.21 -4.16
CA LEU A 59 3.53 5.69 -3.24
C LEU A 59 3.86 6.10 -1.80
N LEU A 60 5.05 5.75 -1.34
CA LEU A 60 5.46 5.99 0.04
C LEU A 60 5.47 7.48 0.38
N ARG A 61 6.01 8.32 -0.51
CA ARG A 61 5.99 9.79 -0.33
C ARG A 61 4.59 10.38 -0.35
N LYS A 62 3.73 9.93 -1.25
CA LYS A 62 2.35 10.43 -1.34
C LYS A 62 1.53 10.06 -0.10
N VAL A 63 1.67 8.84 0.41
CA VAL A 63 0.91 8.34 1.57
C VAL A 63 1.49 8.87 2.88
N SER A 64 2.81 8.71 3.08
CA SER A 64 3.45 8.90 4.40
C SER A 64 4.24 10.20 4.57
N ARG A 65 4.48 10.95 3.48
CA ARG A 65 5.39 12.10 3.47
C ARG A 65 6.82 11.74 3.90
N SER A 66 7.23 10.50 3.68
CA SER A 66 8.55 9.97 3.97
C SER A 66 9.01 9.12 2.80
N ASP A 67 10.30 8.95 2.63
CA ASP A 67 10.94 8.08 1.63
C ASP A 67 11.38 6.73 2.20
N ASN A 68 11.19 6.54 3.50
CA ASN A 68 11.43 5.27 4.18
C ASN A 68 10.37 4.99 5.26
N TYR A 69 10.30 3.74 5.73
CA TYR A 69 9.51 3.32 6.88
C TYR A 69 10.40 2.60 7.89
N LYS A 70 10.74 3.29 9.00
CA LYS A 70 11.58 2.71 10.07
C LYS A 70 12.91 2.12 9.55
N GLY A 71 13.51 2.75 8.56
CA GLY A 71 14.75 2.31 7.92
C GLY A 71 14.56 1.44 6.67
N LEU A 72 13.38 0.88 6.42
CA LEU A 72 13.09 0.16 5.18
C LEU A 72 12.94 1.16 4.03
N ASN A 73 13.59 0.89 2.90
CA ASN A 73 13.43 1.69 1.69
C ASN A 73 12.05 1.45 1.03
N SER A 74 11.70 2.25 0.03
CA SER A 74 10.38 2.20 -0.62
C SER A 74 10.10 0.86 -1.31
N ASP A 75 11.11 0.19 -1.84
CA ASP A 75 10.97 -1.09 -2.54
C ASP A 75 10.71 -2.23 -1.56
N GLN A 76 11.41 -2.23 -0.41
CA GLN A 76 11.14 -3.16 0.69
C GLN A 76 9.71 -2.96 1.23
N VAL A 77 9.26 -1.71 1.38
CA VAL A 77 7.90 -1.38 1.82
C VAL A 77 6.86 -1.87 0.83
N LEU A 78 7.02 -1.60 -0.47
CA LEU A 78 6.06 -2.05 -1.49
C LEU A 78 5.99 -3.57 -1.56
N LEU A 79 7.14 -4.25 -1.58
CA LEU A 79 7.21 -5.71 -1.61
C LEU A 79 6.51 -6.33 -0.38
N SER A 80 6.77 -5.78 0.82
CA SER A 80 6.13 -6.22 2.05
C SER A 80 4.62 -5.92 2.08
N ILE A 81 4.16 -4.80 1.52
CA ILE A 81 2.72 -4.47 1.36
C ILE A 81 2.04 -5.54 0.51
N MET A 82 2.65 -5.94 -0.59
CA MET A 82 2.07 -6.93 -1.49
C MET A 82 2.04 -8.34 -0.89
N ASP A 83 3.05 -8.71 -0.11
CA ASP A 83 3.09 -10.04 0.51
C ASP A 83 2.21 -10.13 1.76
N ASN A 84 2.14 -9.07 2.57
CA ASN A 84 1.39 -9.07 3.82
C ASN A 84 0.49 -7.83 3.99
N PRO A 85 -0.55 -7.66 3.15
CA PRO A 85 -1.41 -6.48 3.18
C PRO A 85 -2.14 -6.30 4.51
N SER A 86 -2.49 -7.38 5.21
CA SER A 86 -3.17 -7.33 6.51
C SER A 86 -2.32 -6.67 7.60
N LEU A 87 -1.01 -6.88 7.57
CA LEU A 87 -0.08 -6.24 8.49
C LEU A 87 -0.03 -4.73 8.23
N TRP A 88 0.10 -4.34 6.95
CA TRP A 88 0.17 -2.94 6.53
C TRP A 88 -1.14 -2.18 6.66
N PHE A 89 -2.29 -2.86 6.69
CA PHE A 89 -3.58 -2.26 7.05
C PHE A 89 -3.56 -1.65 8.46
N ASN A 90 -2.74 -2.22 9.35
CA ASN A 90 -2.56 -1.78 10.73
C ASN A 90 -1.32 -0.89 10.96
N ALA A 91 -0.47 -0.71 9.95
CA ALA A 91 0.75 0.10 10.07
C ALA A 91 0.46 1.61 10.01
N PRO A 92 1.10 2.45 10.84
CA PRO A 92 0.86 3.90 10.86
C PRO A 92 1.57 4.58 9.67
N LEU A 93 0.93 4.55 8.51
CA LEU A 93 1.51 5.03 7.25
C LEU A 93 0.88 6.33 6.73
N ILE A 94 -0.42 6.55 6.96
CA ILE A 94 -1.17 7.67 6.38
C ILE A 94 -0.84 8.97 7.12
N TYR A 95 -0.14 9.88 6.45
CA TYR A 95 0.23 11.17 7.01
C TYR A 95 -0.99 12.07 7.26
N LEU A 96 -1.05 12.64 8.46
CA LEU A 96 -2.02 13.64 8.90
C LEU A 96 -1.30 14.98 9.15
N LYS A 97 -1.85 16.08 8.67
CA LYS A 97 -1.30 17.42 8.92
C LYS A 97 -1.27 17.72 10.40
N SER A 98 -0.27 18.49 10.85
CA SER A 98 -0.16 18.97 12.22
C SER A 98 -1.11 20.17 12.49
N GLY A 99 -1.48 20.37 13.78
CA GLY A 99 -2.32 21.46 14.27
C GLY A 99 -3.79 21.33 13.87
N GLN A 100 -4.55 22.41 14.09
CA GLN A 100 -6.02 22.43 13.92
C GLN A 100 -6.53 21.83 12.62
N LYS A 101 -5.76 21.93 11.53
CA LYS A 101 -6.11 21.38 10.21
C LYS A 101 -6.20 19.86 10.17
N GLY A 102 -5.41 19.17 10.99
CA GLY A 102 -5.46 17.72 11.12
C GLY A 102 -6.28 17.22 12.30
N ASP A 103 -6.55 18.07 13.27
CA ASP A 103 -7.20 17.67 14.53
C ASP A 103 -8.65 17.23 14.33
N THR A 104 -9.36 17.86 13.37
CA THR A 104 -10.72 17.44 13.01
C THR A 104 -10.73 16.02 12.47
N ILE A 105 -9.79 15.69 11.59
CA ILE A 105 -9.68 14.34 11.01
C ILE A 105 -9.30 13.33 12.11
N ARG A 106 -8.32 13.67 12.97
CA ARG A 106 -7.92 12.81 14.11
C ARG A 106 -9.08 12.48 15.03
N LYS A 107 -9.91 13.49 15.37
CA LYS A 107 -11.11 13.31 16.20
C LYS A 107 -12.10 12.33 15.54
N ILE A 108 -12.34 12.47 14.22
CA ILE A 108 -13.29 11.61 13.50
C ILE A 108 -12.80 10.17 13.44
N ILE A 109 -11.51 9.95 13.14
CA ILE A 109 -10.96 8.60 13.05
C ILE A 109 -10.59 7.99 14.42
N GLY A 110 -10.67 8.78 15.51
CA GLY A 110 -10.46 8.29 16.87
C GLY A 110 -9.00 8.10 17.26
N VAL A 111 -8.07 8.91 16.71
CA VAL A 111 -6.65 8.84 17.07
C VAL A 111 -6.23 10.07 17.89
N SER A 112 -5.16 9.94 18.68
CA SER A 112 -4.62 11.00 19.52
C SER A 112 -4.15 12.22 18.71
N ALA A 113 -4.19 13.42 19.30
CA ALA A 113 -3.86 14.68 18.64
C ALA A 113 -2.39 14.81 18.22
N ASP A 114 -1.49 14.10 18.87
CA ASP A 114 -0.05 14.05 18.58
C ASP A 114 0.33 13.11 17.43
N ILE A 115 -0.58 12.21 17.02
CA ILE A 115 -0.33 11.25 15.96
C ILE A 115 -0.14 11.95 14.61
N LYS A 116 1.03 11.75 14.01
CA LYS A 116 1.39 12.29 12.69
C LYS A 116 1.07 11.35 11.55
N LYS A 117 1.04 10.04 11.80
CA LYS A 117 0.71 9.00 10.82
C LYS A 117 -0.27 8.03 11.43
N ALA A 118 -1.40 7.82 10.78
CA ALA A 118 -2.45 6.90 11.23
C ALA A 118 -2.43 5.60 10.41
N PRO A 119 -2.78 4.46 11.00
CA PRO A 119 -3.00 3.22 10.27
C PRO A 119 -4.32 3.30 9.49
N LEU A 120 -4.39 2.57 8.37
CA LEU A 120 -5.57 2.56 7.51
C LEU A 120 -6.82 2.08 8.25
N VAL A 121 -6.69 1.11 9.16
CA VAL A 121 -7.79 0.59 9.97
C VAL A 121 -8.51 1.69 10.77
N SER A 122 -7.84 2.77 11.16
CA SER A 122 -8.45 3.88 11.93
C SER A 122 -9.55 4.62 11.15
N PHE A 123 -9.50 4.55 9.82
CA PHE A 123 -10.45 5.24 8.94
C PHE A 123 -11.78 4.48 8.76
N PHE A 124 -11.90 3.29 9.32
CA PHE A 124 -13.11 2.48 9.26
C PHE A 124 -13.67 2.25 10.65
N ASP A 125 -14.98 2.14 10.76
CA ASP A 125 -15.66 1.73 11.99
C ASP A 125 -15.69 0.19 12.14
N GLU A 126 -16.29 -0.30 13.22
CA GLU A 126 -16.39 -1.74 13.51
C GLU A 126 -17.26 -2.50 12.48
N LEU A 127 -18.11 -1.79 11.73
CA LEU A 127 -18.94 -2.33 10.66
C LEU A 127 -18.27 -2.21 9.28
N GLY A 128 -17.06 -1.64 9.21
CA GLY A 128 -16.33 -1.42 7.97
C GLY A 128 -16.75 -0.15 7.20
N ASN A 129 -17.60 0.73 7.78
CA ASN A 129 -17.96 1.97 7.13
C ASN A 129 -16.82 2.98 7.19
N TYR A 130 -16.64 3.74 6.10
CA TYR A 130 -15.61 4.78 6.01
C TYR A 130 -16.01 6.02 6.82
N LYS A 131 -15.29 6.32 7.88
CA LYS A 131 -15.62 7.40 8.84
C LYS A 131 -15.63 8.80 8.23
N LEU A 132 -14.92 9.04 7.13
CA LEU A 132 -14.86 10.35 6.48
C LEU A 132 -15.94 10.55 5.41
N ALA A 133 -16.77 9.55 5.10
CA ALA A 133 -17.72 9.57 3.97
C ALA A 133 -18.59 10.84 3.93
N THR A 134 -19.27 11.17 5.04
CA THR A 134 -20.17 12.35 5.11
C THR A 134 -19.44 13.68 4.91
N ASN A 135 -18.17 13.78 5.41
CA ASN A 135 -17.37 14.99 5.24
C ASN A 135 -16.86 15.13 3.81
N LEU A 136 -16.54 14.01 3.17
CA LEU A 136 -16.06 13.96 1.78
C LEU A 136 -17.17 14.27 0.80
N GLU A 137 -18.39 13.77 1.01
CA GLU A 137 -19.55 14.11 0.20
C GLU A 137 -19.71 15.65 0.10
N LYS A 138 -19.70 16.34 1.23
CA LYS A 138 -19.74 17.81 1.28
C LYS A 138 -18.56 18.44 0.57
N ALA A 139 -17.35 17.92 0.80
CA ALA A 139 -16.12 18.47 0.24
C ALA A 139 -16.06 18.34 -1.29
N TYR A 140 -16.54 17.23 -1.85
CA TYR A 140 -16.57 17.01 -3.31
C TYR A 140 -17.70 17.74 -4.02
N LEU A 141 -18.81 18.02 -3.33
CA LEU A 141 -19.91 18.83 -3.88
C LEU A 141 -19.62 20.34 -3.83
N SER A 142 -18.65 20.78 -3.07
CA SER A 142 -18.29 22.21 -2.94
C SER A 142 -17.62 22.73 -4.20
N VAL A 143 -18.22 23.78 -4.81
CA VAL A 143 -17.65 24.46 -6.00
C VAL A 143 -16.29 25.10 -5.66
N ILE A 144 -16.18 25.67 -4.44
CA ILE A 144 -14.93 26.28 -3.94
C ILE A 144 -14.63 25.66 -2.57
N PRO A 145 -13.91 24.51 -2.53
CA PRO A 145 -13.62 23.84 -1.27
C PRO A 145 -12.84 24.74 -0.31
N SER A 146 -13.30 24.85 0.93
CA SER A 146 -12.60 25.47 2.04
C SER A 146 -11.28 24.71 2.34
N GLN A 147 -10.42 25.32 3.16
CA GLN A 147 -9.15 24.66 3.51
C GLN A 147 -9.36 23.30 4.20
N ILE A 148 -10.38 23.19 5.05
CA ILE A 148 -10.68 21.94 5.75
C ILE A 148 -11.21 20.87 4.80
N GLU A 149 -12.04 21.23 3.84
CA GLU A 149 -12.53 20.31 2.79
C GLU A 149 -11.38 19.83 1.91
N LYS A 150 -10.44 20.72 1.55
CA LYS A 150 -9.21 20.33 0.84
C LYS A 150 -8.37 19.34 1.64
N ASP A 151 -8.32 19.47 2.96
CA ASP A 151 -7.58 18.57 3.84
C ASP A 151 -8.26 17.19 3.91
N PHE A 152 -9.59 17.11 3.96
CA PHE A 152 -10.34 15.86 3.81
C PHE A 152 -10.04 15.17 2.48
N ILE A 153 -10.15 15.89 1.36
CA ILE A 153 -9.84 15.35 0.02
C ILE A 153 -8.40 14.84 -0.07
N GLN A 154 -7.43 15.55 0.53
CA GLN A 154 -6.04 15.12 0.51
C GLN A 154 -5.79 13.85 1.33
N VAL A 155 -6.45 13.70 2.47
CA VAL A 155 -6.33 12.49 3.28
C VAL A 155 -7.04 11.33 2.58
N ASP A 156 -8.21 11.56 2.02
CA ASP A 156 -8.95 10.57 1.22
C ASP A 156 -8.10 10.00 0.08
N ARG A 157 -7.40 10.86 -0.67
CA ARG A 157 -6.47 10.42 -1.74
C ARG A 157 -5.36 9.50 -1.21
N ARG A 158 -4.86 9.74 0.02
CA ARG A 158 -3.85 8.87 0.64
C ARG A 158 -4.43 7.55 1.07
N VAL A 159 -5.64 7.59 1.65
CA VAL A 159 -6.40 6.39 2.05
C VAL A 159 -6.65 5.50 0.82
N ASN A 160 -7.21 6.07 -0.25
CA ASN A 160 -7.53 5.34 -1.47
C ASN A 160 -6.27 4.78 -2.15
N LEU A 161 -5.17 5.54 -2.16
CA LEU A 161 -3.92 5.08 -2.75
C LEU A 161 -3.32 3.90 -1.97
N LEU A 162 -3.29 3.98 -0.63
CA LEU A 162 -2.83 2.86 0.20
C LEU A 162 -3.76 1.66 0.10
N TYR A 163 -5.07 1.89 0.13
CA TYR A 163 -6.07 0.83 0.00
C TYR A 163 -5.89 0.05 -1.32
N SER A 164 -5.75 0.77 -2.44
CA SER A 164 -5.48 0.15 -3.75
C SER A 164 -4.16 -0.61 -3.79
N ALA A 165 -3.14 -0.14 -3.04
CA ALA A 165 -1.87 -0.86 -2.89
C ALA A 165 -2.05 -2.19 -2.16
N LEU A 166 -2.79 -2.17 -1.04
CA LEU A 166 -3.08 -3.36 -0.25
C LEU A 166 -3.94 -4.38 -0.99
N GLU A 167 -4.83 -3.92 -1.88
CA GLU A 167 -5.60 -4.79 -2.78
C GLU A 167 -4.79 -5.34 -3.96
N GLY A 168 -3.54 -4.89 -4.14
CA GLY A 168 -2.69 -5.29 -5.27
C GLY A 168 -3.09 -4.68 -6.62
N LYS A 169 -4.15 -3.85 -6.68
CA LYS A 169 -4.70 -3.27 -7.92
C LYS A 169 -3.77 -2.27 -8.62
N ILE A 170 -2.80 -1.74 -7.89
CA ILE A 170 -1.85 -0.76 -8.44
C ILE A 170 -0.70 -1.41 -9.22
N MET A 171 -0.43 -2.70 -9.01
CA MET A 171 0.66 -3.44 -9.66
C MET A 171 0.19 -4.06 -10.96
N ARG A 172 -0.07 -3.21 -11.97
CA ARG A 172 -0.42 -3.65 -13.32
C ARG A 172 0.84 -4.07 -14.06
N ILE A 173 1.17 -5.35 -13.95
CA ILE A 173 2.39 -5.95 -14.47
C ILE A 173 2.16 -6.91 -15.63
N PHE A 174 0.90 -7.24 -15.94
CA PHE A 174 0.57 -8.20 -16.99
C PHE A 174 0.01 -7.48 -18.23
N PRO A 175 0.74 -7.41 -19.35
CA PRO A 175 0.22 -6.90 -20.61
C PRO A 175 -0.95 -7.75 -21.09
N VAL A 176 -2.06 -7.11 -21.49
CA VAL A 176 -3.20 -7.81 -22.09
C VAL A 176 -2.90 -8.12 -23.55
N PRO A 177 -2.94 -9.40 -23.98
CA PRO A 177 -2.62 -9.77 -25.36
C PRO A 177 -3.57 -9.09 -26.36
N ASN A 178 -3.00 -8.50 -27.41
CA ASN A 178 -3.74 -7.85 -28.51
C ASN A 178 -4.69 -6.71 -28.09
N ASP A 179 -4.46 -6.08 -26.95
CA ASP A 179 -5.22 -4.88 -26.55
C ASP A 179 -4.75 -3.68 -27.36
N GLU A 180 -5.71 -2.99 -28.03
CA GLU A 180 -5.44 -1.84 -28.92
C GLU A 180 -4.81 -0.65 -28.19
N ASN A 181 -5.04 -0.54 -26.88
CA ASN A 181 -4.52 0.54 -26.01
C ASN A 181 -3.30 0.12 -25.21
N ASN A 182 -2.72 -1.03 -25.48
CA ASN A 182 -1.60 -1.60 -24.71
C ASN A 182 -1.89 -1.63 -23.20
N LYS A 183 -3.07 -2.05 -22.83
CA LYS A 183 -3.51 -2.13 -21.43
C LYS A 183 -2.76 -3.22 -20.69
N TRP A 184 -2.32 -2.89 -19.48
CA TRP A 184 -1.79 -3.85 -18.52
C TRP A 184 -2.75 -3.99 -17.34
N VAL A 185 -2.76 -5.16 -16.74
CA VAL A 185 -3.64 -5.47 -15.61
C VAL A 185 -2.85 -5.97 -14.39
N SER A 186 -3.44 -5.79 -13.25
CA SER A 186 -2.93 -6.32 -11.99
C SER A 186 -3.42 -7.76 -11.76
N TYR A 187 -2.78 -8.46 -10.82
CA TYR A 187 -3.15 -9.83 -10.49
C TYR A 187 -4.65 -10.00 -10.12
N PRO A 188 -5.27 -9.13 -9.30
CA PRO A 188 -6.69 -9.24 -9.01
C PRO A 188 -7.64 -9.04 -10.21
N GLU A 189 -7.15 -8.38 -11.28
CA GLU A 189 -7.95 -8.08 -12.48
C GLU A 189 -7.84 -9.17 -13.55
N ILE A 190 -6.98 -10.18 -13.41
CA ILE A 190 -6.68 -11.16 -14.47
C ILE A 190 -7.93 -11.86 -15.02
N ASP A 191 -8.86 -12.24 -14.15
CA ASP A 191 -10.07 -12.99 -14.56
C ASP A 191 -11.07 -12.14 -15.36
N GLU A 192 -10.92 -10.82 -15.36
CA GLU A 192 -11.74 -9.90 -16.16
C GLU A 192 -11.26 -9.83 -17.62
N PHE A 193 -10.06 -10.39 -17.91
CA PHE A 193 -9.40 -10.33 -19.23
C PHE A 193 -9.17 -11.68 -19.83
N ASN A 194 -9.14 -11.73 -21.18
CA ASN A 194 -9.13 -12.98 -21.94
C ASN A 194 -7.70 -13.48 -22.21
N PHE A 195 -6.96 -13.83 -21.15
CA PHE A 195 -5.73 -14.58 -21.28
C PHE A 195 -6.04 -16.03 -21.69
N ARG A 196 -5.29 -16.62 -22.61
CA ARG A 196 -5.55 -17.97 -23.16
C ARG A 196 -4.32 -18.86 -23.10
N GLY A 197 -4.55 -20.18 -23.08
CA GLY A 197 -3.47 -21.19 -23.16
C GLY A 197 -2.42 -21.02 -22.08
N SER A 198 -1.16 -21.01 -22.49
CA SER A 198 0.01 -20.86 -21.63
C SER A 198 0.00 -19.54 -20.84
N ASP A 199 -0.42 -18.45 -21.48
CA ASP A 199 -0.43 -17.12 -20.84
C ASP A 199 -1.40 -17.07 -19.67
N SER A 200 -2.59 -17.67 -19.81
CA SER A 200 -3.56 -17.77 -18.72
C SER A 200 -3.01 -18.55 -17.53
N LEU A 201 -2.33 -19.66 -17.78
CA LEU A 201 -1.68 -20.43 -16.73
C LEU A 201 -0.54 -19.65 -16.08
N TYR A 202 0.25 -18.94 -16.87
CA TYR A 202 1.37 -18.17 -16.41
C TYR A 202 0.92 -17.04 -15.47
N VAL A 203 0.05 -16.12 -15.92
CA VAL A 203 -0.35 -14.93 -15.15
C VAL A 203 -1.06 -15.29 -13.85
N LYS A 204 -1.80 -16.43 -13.83
CA LYS A 204 -2.50 -16.91 -12.63
C LYS A 204 -1.56 -17.49 -11.57
N ASN A 205 -0.40 -17.98 -11.96
CA ASN A 205 0.47 -18.74 -11.06
C ASN A 205 1.76 -18.00 -10.69
N VAL A 206 2.30 -17.15 -11.55
CA VAL A 206 3.64 -16.58 -11.36
C VAL A 206 3.77 -15.74 -10.08
N LEU A 207 2.82 -14.88 -9.77
CA LEU A 207 2.87 -14.07 -8.54
C LEU A 207 2.65 -14.89 -7.27
N PRO A 208 1.64 -15.76 -7.15
CA PRO A 208 1.52 -16.67 -6.01
C PRO A 208 2.78 -17.50 -5.78
N LEU A 209 3.37 -18.05 -6.86
CA LEU A 209 4.61 -18.81 -6.78
C LEU A 209 5.78 -17.92 -6.33
N TYR A 210 5.89 -16.71 -6.86
CA TYR A 210 6.91 -15.75 -6.46
C TYR A 210 6.85 -15.46 -4.96
N PHE A 211 5.68 -15.12 -4.40
CA PHE A 211 5.55 -14.83 -2.98
C PHE A 211 5.78 -16.07 -2.10
N GLN A 212 5.36 -17.25 -2.57
CA GLN A 212 5.67 -18.49 -1.86
C GLN A 212 7.17 -18.75 -1.81
N THR A 213 7.85 -18.62 -2.93
CA THR A 213 9.30 -18.82 -3.04
C THR A 213 10.06 -17.75 -2.24
N LEU A 214 9.60 -16.51 -2.29
CA LEU A 214 10.16 -15.39 -1.55
C LEU A 214 10.15 -15.63 -0.02
N LYS A 215 9.09 -16.21 0.52
CA LYS A 215 9.02 -16.60 1.94
C LYS A 215 10.03 -17.70 2.32
N LEU A 216 10.31 -18.61 1.40
CA LEU A 216 11.35 -19.64 1.58
C LEU A 216 12.74 -19.03 1.48
N SER A 217 12.97 -18.17 0.49
CA SER A 217 14.24 -17.45 0.28
C SER A 217 14.66 -16.65 1.50
N LYS A 218 13.71 -15.99 2.16
CA LYS A 218 13.96 -15.25 3.41
C LYS A 218 14.48 -16.16 4.53
N LYS A 219 13.95 -17.39 4.64
CA LYS A 219 14.38 -18.35 5.67
C LYS A 219 15.77 -18.92 5.41
N SER A 220 16.10 -19.16 4.14
CA SER A 220 17.40 -19.71 3.72
C SER A 220 18.46 -18.64 3.47
N ASN A 221 18.06 -17.37 3.37
CA ASN A 221 18.86 -16.26 2.87
C ASN A 221 19.41 -16.48 1.45
N ASP A 222 18.68 -17.27 0.64
CA ASP A 222 18.99 -17.55 -0.76
C ASP A 222 17.79 -17.14 -1.62
N TYR A 223 17.96 -16.11 -2.42
CA TYR A 223 16.92 -15.50 -3.26
C TYR A 223 16.97 -15.94 -4.72
N SER A 224 17.85 -16.87 -5.10
CA SER A 224 18.07 -17.27 -6.49
C SER A 224 16.77 -17.70 -7.21
N GLN A 225 15.96 -18.55 -6.58
CA GLN A 225 14.68 -18.99 -7.16
C GLN A 225 13.66 -17.86 -7.30
N SER A 226 13.61 -16.93 -6.33
CA SER A 226 12.73 -15.75 -6.43
C SER A 226 13.17 -14.82 -7.54
N GLU A 227 14.47 -14.69 -7.78
CA GLU A 227 15.05 -13.86 -8.83
C GLU A 227 14.78 -14.45 -10.22
N GLU A 228 14.87 -15.78 -10.39
CA GLU A 228 14.46 -16.45 -11.63
C GLU A 228 12.99 -16.16 -11.99
N LEU A 229 12.10 -16.10 -10.98
CA LEU A 229 10.70 -15.74 -11.21
C LEU A 229 10.53 -14.26 -11.59
N LEU A 230 11.34 -13.34 -11.02
CA LEU A 230 11.35 -11.95 -11.46
C LEU A 230 11.84 -11.80 -12.90
N GLU A 231 12.89 -12.54 -13.28
CA GLU A 231 13.37 -12.57 -14.66
C GLU A 231 12.30 -13.12 -15.61
N SER A 232 11.56 -14.15 -15.18
CA SER A 232 10.43 -14.70 -15.93
C SER A 232 9.32 -13.65 -16.13
N ILE A 233 8.98 -12.88 -15.10
CA ILE A 233 8.01 -11.77 -15.20
C ILE A 233 8.51 -10.71 -16.18
N ASN A 234 9.78 -10.29 -16.08
CA ASN A 234 10.39 -9.35 -17.02
C ASN A 234 10.40 -9.88 -18.46
N GLY A 235 10.59 -11.20 -18.63
CA GLY A 235 10.50 -11.86 -19.93
C GLY A 235 9.08 -11.84 -20.54
N PHE A 236 8.07 -12.04 -19.71
CA PHE A 236 6.66 -11.97 -20.12
C PHE A 236 6.21 -10.56 -20.51
N GLN A 237 6.85 -9.54 -19.97
CA GLN A 237 6.56 -8.12 -20.23
C GLN A 237 7.13 -7.59 -21.56
N ARG A 238 7.95 -8.37 -22.28
CA ARG A 238 8.63 -8.00 -23.54
C ARG A 238 7.90 -8.53 -24.76
#